data_efaa9086b0b44e0cecbeb26d8eaec03d
#
_entry.id   efaa9086b0b44e0cecbeb26d8eaec03d
#
_cell.length_a   1.000
_cell.length_b   1.000
_cell.length_c   1.000
_cell.angle_alpha   90.00
_cell.angle_beta   90.00
_cell.angle_gamma   90.00
#
_symmetry.space_group_name_H-M   'P 1'
#
loop_
_entity.id
_entity.type
_entity.pdbx_description
1 polymer ?
#
loop_
_entity_poly.entity_id
_entity_poly.type
_entity_poly.pdbx_seq_one_letter_code
_entity_poly.pdbx_strand_id
1 'polypeptide(L)'
;NKILELHGIFYRGVLRDTMLAKYILDENSPHGLKDMVRKYLPEYGDYEKQDAFDKIPWDKKPLEPLCHYGCQDTDYTLRLMIFFEKKLMDKGLYSLYRNMIMTASRVLTTVEKNGLYLDRKFNQELLETYKPKIDSARDTCLNLPRVVKFAKAFTQAKVEAYIESIEEELEQLD
;
A
#
# COMPACT_ATOMS: atom_id res chain seq x y z
N ASN A 1 2.16 -8.43 -12.72
CA ASN A 1 2.77 -9.28 -13.77
C ASN A 1 3.60 -8.50 -14.77
N LYS A 2 3.37 -7.18 -14.97
CA LYS A 2 4.18 -6.32 -15.83
C LYS A 2 5.68 -6.40 -15.48
N ILE A 3 6.03 -6.37 -14.21
CA ILE A 3 7.42 -6.46 -13.74
C ILE A 3 8.02 -7.82 -14.08
N LEU A 4 7.31 -8.91 -13.83
CA LEU A 4 7.78 -10.27 -14.17
C LEU A 4 8.05 -10.42 -15.66
N GLU A 5 7.16 -9.90 -16.50
CA GLU A 5 7.33 -9.94 -17.96
C GLU A 5 8.54 -9.12 -18.44
N LEU A 6 8.86 -7.99 -17.80
CA LEU A 6 10.09 -7.22 -18.08
C LEU A 6 11.36 -8.01 -17.77
N HIS A 7 11.28 -8.97 -16.85
CA HIS A 7 12.37 -9.89 -16.51
C HIS A 7 12.29 -11.24 -17.24
N GLY A 8 11.47 -11.34 -18.30
CA GLY A 8 11.33 -12.56 -19.11
C GLY A 8 10.53 -13.67 -18.45
N ILE A 9 9.85 -13.40 -17.34
CA ILE A 9 9.03 -14.36 -16.62
C ILE A 9 7.58 -14.22 -17.09
N PHE A 10 7.11 -15.20 -17.86
CA PHE A 10 5.76 -15.20 -18.43
C PHE A 10 4.82 -16.05 -17.59
N TYR A 11 3.78 -15.41 -17.08
CA TYR A 11 2.73 -16.07 -16.34
C TYR A 11 1.76 -16.78 -17.29
N ARG A 12 1.46 -18.03 -17.00
CA ARG A 12 0.42 -18.83 -17.69
C ARG A 12 -0.59 -19.32 -16.66
N GLY A 13 -1.84 -18.96 -16.82
CA GLY A 13 -2.89 -19.42 -15.92
C GLY A 13 -4.05 -18.44 -15.77
N VAL A 14 -4.95 -18.80 -14.88
CA VAL A 14 -6.12 -18.00 -14.58
C VAL A 14 -5.74 -16.88 -13.61
N LEU A 15 -5.79 -15.65 -14.10
CA LEU A 15 -5.56 -14.48 -13.26
C LEU A 15 -6.72 -14.28 -12.30
N ARG A 16 -6.40 -14.03 -11.04
CA ARG A 16 -7.32 -13.69 -9.95
C ARG A 16 -6.72 -12.57 -9.13
N ASP A 17 -7.57 -11.73 -8.54
CA ASP A 17 -7.16 -10.59 -7.74
C ASP A 17 -8.05 -10.46 -6.52
N THR A 18 -7.46 -10.62 -5.34
CA THR A 18 -8.18 -10.56 -4.05
C THR A 18 -8.64 -9.16 -3.71
N MET A 19 -7.90 -8.12 -4.11
CA MET A 19 -8.29 -6.73 -3.88
C MET A 19 -9.54 -6.38 -4.69
N LEU A 20 -9.57 -6.74 -5.97
CA LEU A 20 -10.74 -6.54 -6.83
C LEU A 20 -11.93 -7.38 -6.38
N ALA A 21 -11.71 -8.63 -5.98
CA ALA A 21 -12.76 -9.48 -5.41
C ALA A 21 -13.37 -8.86 -4.16
N LYS A 22 -12.52 -8.37 -3.25
CA LYS A 22 -12.96 -7.70 -2.02
C LYS A 22 -13.66 -6.38 -2.30
N TYR A 23 -13.16 -5.58 -3.23
CA TYR A 23 -13.78 -4.30 -3.63
C TYR A 23 -15.23 -4.48 -4.10
N ILE A 24 -15.50 -5.49 -4.92
CA ILE A 24 -16.86 -5.79 -5.38
C ILE A 24 -17.78 -6.21 -4.22
N LEU A 25 -17.25 -6.87 -3.21
CA LEU A 25 -18.01 -7.31 -2.04
C LEU A 25 -18.29 -6.18 -1.05
N ASP A 26 -17.36 -5.25 -0.92
CA ASP A 26 -17.40 -4.15 0.04
C ASP A 26 -16.36 -3.08 -0.33
N GLU A 27 -16.79 -2.03 -0.99
CA GLU A 27 -15.94 -0.94 -1.48
C GLU A 27 -15.43 0.00 -0.38
N ASN A 28 -16.09 0.03 0.77
CA ASN A 28 -15.82 1.00 1.82
C ASN A 28 -14.78 0.54 2.85
N SER A 29 -14.34 -0.72 2.79
CA SER A 29 -13.36 -1.25 3.74
C SER A 29 -11.96 -1.37 3.12
N PRO A 30 -10.89 -1.40 3.93
CA PRO A 30 -9.53 -1.60 3.44
C PRO A 30 -9.38 -2.87 2.60
N HIS A 31 -8.59 -2.79 1.53
CA HIS A 31 -8.37 -3.87 0.56
C HIS A 31 -6.93 -4.38 0.57
N GLY A 32 -6.08 -3.88 1.47
CA GLY A 32 -4.72 -4.37 1.66
C GLY A 32 -4.70 -5.82 2.15
N LEU A 33 -3.71 -6.62 1.72
CA LEU A 33 -3.59 -8.03 2.12
C LEU A 33 -3.63 -8.17 3.64
N LYS A 34 -2.89 -7.36 4.35
CA LYS A 34 -2.77 -7.38 5.81
C LYS A 34 -4.09 -7.11 6.54
N ASP A 35 -4.83 -6.11 6.05
CA ASP A 35 -6.16 -5.79 6.61
C ASP A 35 -7.15 -6.90 6.34
N MET A 36 -7.08 -7.50 5.15
CA MET A 36 -7.91 -8.65 4.80
C MET A 36 -7.57 -9.88 5.64
N VAL A 37 -6.28 -10.16 5.87
CA VAL A 37 -5.84 -11.26 6.74
C VAL A 37 -6.35 -11.04 8.17
N ARG A 38 -6.13 -9.88 8.77
CA ARG A 38 -6.65 -9.56 10.11
C ARG A 38 -8.15 -9.75 10.24
N LYS A 39 -8.91 -9.39 9.20
CA LYS A 39 -10.37 -9.44 9.22
C LYS A 39 -10.94 -10.82 8.94
N TYR A 40 -10.38 -11.59 8.01
CA TYR A 40 -10.95 -12.83 7.50
C TYR A 40 -10.17 -14.10 7.85
N LEU A 41 -8.93 -13.95 8.31
CA LEU A 41 -8.05 -15.01 8.77
C LEU A 41 -7.39 -14.59 10.10
N PRO A 42 -8.18 -14.32 11.14
CA PRO A 42 -7.70 -13.70 12.39
C PRO A 42 -6.59 -14.51 13.08
N GLU A 43 -6.56 -15.83 12.88
CA GLU A 43 -5.51 -16.72 13.38
C GLU A 43 -4.11 -16.39 12.83
N TYR A 44 -4.03 -15.65 11.72
CA TYR A 44 -2.79 -15.21 11.08
C TYR A 44 -2.62 -13.68 11.12
N GLY A 45 -3.47 -12.96 11.82
CA GLY A 45 -3.57 -11.49 11.77
C GLY A 45 -2.31 -10.73 12.15
N ASP A 46 -1.44 -11.34 12.94
CA ASP A 46 -0.21 -10.74 13.47
C ASP A 46 1.08 -11.27 12.81
N TYR A 47 0.98 -11.93 11.65
CA TYR A 47 2.14 -12.51 10.98
C TYR A 47 3.25 -11.51 10.67
N GLU A 48 2.94 -10.24 10.48
CA GLU A 48 3.92 -9.18 10.25
C GLU A 48 4.75 -8.83 11.49
N LYS A 49 4.15 -8.94 12.69
CA LYS A 49 4.86 -8.60 13.92
C LYS A 49 5.98 -9.58 14.25
N GLN A 50 5.95 -10.76 13.64
CA GLN A 50 6.97 -11.78 13.84
C GLN A 50 8.28 -11.45 13.12
N ASP A 51 8.21 -10.59 12.10
CA ASP A 51 9.35 -10.21 11.28
C ASP A 51 9.71 -8.75 11.56
N ALA A 52 10.72 -8.48 12.38
CA ALA A 52 11.24 -7.14 12.69
C ALA A 52 11.89 -6.43 11.47
N PHE A 53 11.23 -6.52 10.31
CA PHE A 53 11.77 -6.06 9.02
C PHE A 53 11.55 -4.58 8.73
N ASP A 54 10.72 -3.88 9.49
CA ASP A 54 10.26 -2.53 9.13
C ASP A 54 11.38 -1.49 9.04
N LYS A 55 12.53 -1.76 9.68
CA LYS A 55 13.69 -0.84 9.69
C LYS A 55 14.79 -1.20 8.69
N ILE A 56 14.70 -2.34 8.00
CA ILE A 56 15.73 -2.81 7.06
C ILE A 56 15.27 -2.56 5.62
N PRO A 57 16.04 -1.85 4.79
CA PRO A 57 15.75 -1.69 3.35
C PRO A 57 15.56 -3.05 2.67
N TRP A 58 14.61 -3.12 1.73
CA TRP A 58 14.20 -4.37 1.08
C TRP A 58 15.36 -5.13 0.41
N ASP A 59 16.29 -4.39 -0.20
CA ASP A 59 17.50 -4.91 -0.85
C ASP A 59 18.56 -5.46 0.12
N LYS A 60 18.43 -5.17 1.41
CA LYS A 60 19.34 -5.60 2.47
C LYS A 60 18.74 -6.63 3.43
N LYS A 61 17.49 -7.02 3.21
CA LYS A 61 16.83 -8.02 4.06
C LYS A 61 17.47 -9.40 3.87
N PRO A 62 17.68 -10.17 4.96
CA PRO A 62 18.14 -11.55 4.84
C PRO A 62 17.17 -12.39 4.01
N LEU A 63 17.71 -13.26 3.17
CA LEU A 63 16.91 -14.02 2.21
C LEU A 63 15.92 -14.99 2.87
N GLU A 64 16.34 -15.69 3.92
CA GLU A 64 15.52 -16.72 4.57
C GLU A 64 14.23 -16.14 5.19
N PRO A 65 14.27 -15.12 6.07
CA PRO A 65 13.06 -14.48 6.56
C PRO A 65 12.24 -13.83 5.44
N LEU A 66 12.89 -13.26 4.40
CA LEU A 66 12.20 -12.69 3.25
C LEU A 66 11.42 -13.75 2.46
N CYS A 67 12.00 -14.92 2.26
CA CYS A 67 11.31 -16.06 1.65
C CYS A 67 10.13 -16.54 2.50
N HIS A 68 10.31 -16.64 3.81
CA HIS A 68 9.24 -17.03 4.72
C HIS A 68 8.06 -16.06 4.64
N TYR A 69 8.33 -14.76 4.72
CA TYR A 69 7.34 -13.71 4.57
C TYR A 69 6.61 -13.78 3.22
N GLY A 70 7.35 -13.95 2.11
CA GLY A 70 6.77 -14.09 0.76
C GLY A 70 5.90 -15.33 0.61
N CYS A 71 6.27 -16.46 1.26
CA CYS A 71 5.45 -17.66 1.30
C CYS A 71 4.15 -17.43 2.07
N GLN A 72 4.20 -16.73 3.19
CA GLN A 72 3.00 -16.36 3.98
C GLN A 72 2.06 -15.46 3.18
N ASP A 73 2.57 -14.41 2.54
CA ASP A 73 1.77 -13.52 1.69
C ASP A 73 1.09 -14.30 0.55
N THR A 74 1.77 -15.27 -0.02
CA THR A 74 1.24 -16.11 -1.11
C THR A 74 0.14 -17.06 -0.59
N ASP A 75 0.37 -17.75 0.52
CA ASP A 75 -0.59 -18.67 1.13
C ASP A 75 -1.87 -17.92 1.55
N TYR A 76 -1.73 -16.79 2.24
CA TYR A 76 -2.88 -16.01 2.70
C TYR A 76 -3.65 -15.39 1.53
N THR A 77 -2.96 -14.97 0.48
CA THR A 77 -3.63 -14.50 -0.75
C THR A 77 -4.49 -15.61 -1.36
N LEU A 78 -3.99 -16.85 -1.42
CA LEU A 78 -4.74 -17.99 -1.93
C LEU A 78 -5.97 -18.31 -1.05
N ARG A 79 -5.80 -18.35 0.27
CA ARG A 79 -6.91 -18.60 1.22
C ARG A 79 -7.99 -17.54 1.10
N LEU A 80 -7.60 -16.28 1.05
CA LEU A 80 -8.52 -15.15 0.86
C LEU A 80 -9.24 -15.26 -0.49
N MET A 81 -8.55 -15.67 -1.55
CA MET A 81 -9.17 -15.83 -2.86
C MET A 81 -10.27 -16.89 -2.85
N ILE A 82 -10.00 -18.05 -2.24
CA ILE A 82 -10.98 -19.13 -2.09
C ILE A 82 -12.21 -18.62 -1.28
N PHE A 83 -11.96 -17.90 -0.19
CA PHE A 83 -13.01 -17.31 0.62
C PHE A 83 -13.85 -16.30 -0.16
N PHE A 84 -13.23 -15.38 -0.89
CA PHE A 84 -13.95 -14.35 -1.64
C PHE A 84 -14.68 -14.92 -2.86
N GLU A 85 -14.13 -15.91 -3.56
CA GLU A 85 -14.84 -16.57 -4.66
C GLU A 85 -16.16 -17.18 -4.18
N LYS A 86 -16.17 -17.88 -3.04
CA LYS A 86 -17.38 -18.38 -2.44
C LYS A 86 -18.39 -17.26 -2.13
N LYS A 87 -17.93 -16.17 -1.51
CA LYS A 87 -18.78 -15.00 -1.20
C LYS A 87 -19.35 -14.33 -2.45
N LEU A 88 -18.57 -14.24 -3.51
CA LEU A 88 -19.02 -13.70 -4.80
C LEU A 88 -20.07 -14.61 -5.44
N MET A 89 -19.92 -15.93 -5.33
CA MET A 89 -20.93 -16.90 -5.82
C MET A 89 -22.22 -16.78 -5.01
N ASP A 90 -22.15 -16.77 -3.69
CA ASP A 90 -23.28 -16.65 -2.78
C ASP A 90 -24.11 -15.36 -3.04
N LYS A 91 -23.44 -14.28 -3.46
CA LYS A 91 -24.08 -13.00 -3.80
C LYS A 91 -24.45 -12.84 -5.28
N GLY A 92 -24.20 -13.83 -6.13
CA GLY A 92 -24.45 -13.74 -7.58
C GLY A 92 -23.51 -12.78 -8.32
N LEU A 93 -22.41 -12.35 -7.70
CA LEU A 93 -21.46 -11.37 -8.25
C LEU A 93 -20.25 -11.99 -8.97
N TYR A 94 -20.13 -13.33 -8.94
CA TYR A 94 -18.99 -14.03 -9.52
C TYR A 94 -18.82 -13.80 -11.01
N SER A 95 -19.92 -13.75 -11.76
CA SER A 95 -19.90 -13.48 -13.21
C SER A 95 -19.39 -12.06 -13.49
N LEU A 96 -19.84 -11.06 -12.72
CA LEU A 96 -19.34 -9.69 -12.81
C LEU A 96 -17.82 -9.64 -12.57
N TYR A 97 -17.37 -10.23 -11.47
CA TYR A 97 -15.95 -10.32 -11.13
C TYR A 97 -15.15 -10.98 -12.26
N ARG A 98 -15.56 -12.19 -12.68
CA ARG A 98 -14.76 -13.03 -13.58
C ARG A 98 -14.75 -12.52 -15.01
N ASN A 99 -15.89 -12.13 -15.53
CA ASN A 99 -16.06 -11.85 -16.96
C ASN A 99 -15.86 -10.37 -17.30
N MET A 100 -16.18 -9.47 -16.38
CA MET A 100 -16.07 -8.02 -16.60
C MET A 100 -14.84 -7.43 -15.94
N ILE A 101 -14.73 -7.52 -14.62
CA ILE A 101 -13.70 -6.83 -13.86
C ILE A 101 -12.29 -7.40 -14.15
N MET A 102 -12.14 -8.74 -14.13
CA MET A 102 -10.84 -9.35 -14.43
C MET A 102 -10.43 -9.16 -15.90
N THR A 103 -11.41 -9.10 -16.82
CA THR A 103 -11.14 -8.79 -18.23
C THR A 103 -10.71 -7.34 -18.39
N ALA A 104 -11.41 -6.40 -17.76
CA ALA A 104 -11.05 -4.97 -17.77
C ALA A 104 -9.65 -4.75 -17.18
N SER A 105 -9.33 -5.39 -16.05
CA SER A 105 -8.00 -5.32 -15.45
C SER A 105 -6.89 -5.76 -16.42
N ARG A 106 -7.10 -6.80 -17.21
CA ARG A 106 -6.15 -7.25 -18.24
C ARG A 106 -5.97 -6.22 -19.35
N VAL A 107 -7.07 -5.65 -19.82
CA VAL A 107 -7.03 -4.60 -20.85
C VAL A 107 -6.28 -3.37 -20.34
N LEU A 108 -6.60 -2.91 -19.12
CA LEU A 108 -5.92 -1.78 -18.49
C LEU A 108 -4.43 -2.03 -18.30
N THR A 109 -4.02 -3.25 -17.93
CA THR A 109 -2.60 -3.63 -17.85
C THR A 109 -1.91 -3.48 -19.23
N THR A 110 -2.60 -3.79 -20.32
CA THR A 110 -2.07 -3.58 -21.67
C THR A 110 -1.94 -2.10 -22.01
N VAL A 111 -2.93 -1.29 -21.65
CA VAL A 111 -2.87 0.18 -21.80
C VAL A 111 -1.70 0.77 -21.02
N GLU A 112 -1.51 0.33 -19.78
CA GLU A 112 -0.37 0.76 -18.94
C GLU A 112 1.00 0.37 -19.55
N LYS A 113 1.09 -0.80 -20.19
CA LYS A 113 2.32 -1.22 -20.90
C LYS A 113 2.67 -0.31 -22.07
N ASN A 114 1.69 0.14 -22.80
CA ASN A 114 1.89 1.08 -23.91
C ASN A 114 2.40 2.43 -23.40
N GLY A 115 2.04 2.79 -22.17
CA GLY A 115 2.42 4.06 -21.57
C GLY A 115 1.76 5.26 -22.22
N LEU A 116 2.23 6.43 -21.81
CA LEU A 116 1.84 7.71 -22.38
C LEU A 116 3.08 8.42 -22.90
N TYR A 117 2.97 9.10 -24.03
CA TYR A 117 4.03 9.98 -24.49
C TYR A 117 4.14 11.18 -23.55
N LEU A 118 5.34 11.37 -23.03
CA LEU A 118 5.69 12.54 -22.22
C LEU A 118 6.65 13.43 -23.01
N ASP A 119 6.24 14.65 -23.32
CA ASP A 119 7.14 15.68 -23.81
C ASP A 119 8.06 16.13 -22.66
N ARG A 120 9.26 15.55 -22.65
CA ARG A 120 10.25 15.82 -21.57
C ARG A 120 10.71 17.25 -21.56
N LYS A 121 10.83 17.90 -22.74
CA LYS A 121 11.27 19.28 -22.84
C LYS A 121 10.23 20.22 -22.24
N PHE A 122 8.98 20.08 -22.66
CA PHE A 122 7.88 20.87 -22.11
C PHE A 122 7.70 20.63 -20.60
N ASN A 123 7.81 19.38 -20.14
CA ASN A 123 7.74 19.08 -18.72
C ASN A 123 8.87 19.75 -17.92
N GLN A 124 10.09 19.82 -18.46
CA GLN A 124 11.21 20.50 -17.83
C GLN A 124 10.96 22.02 -17.75
N GLU A 125 10.46 22.63 -18.83
CA GLU A 125 10.07 24.05 -18.86
C GLU A 125 8.98 24.37 -17.82
N LEU A 126 8.00 23.46 -17.65
CA LEU A 126 6.98 23.58 -16.61
C LEU A 126 7.58 23.50 -15.20
N LEU A 127 8.49 22.56 -14.95
CA LEU A 127 9.16 22.43 -13.66
C LEU A 127 9.95 23.70 -13.30
N GLU A 128 10.72 24.23 -14.24
CA GLU A 128 11.49 25.46 -14.04
C GLU A 128 10.60 26.67 -13.79
N THR A 129 9.43 26.71 -14.42
CA THR A 129 8.47 27.82 -14.27
C THR A 129 7.70 27.75 -12.96
N TYR A 130 7.22 26.54 -12.59
CA TYR A 130 6.27 26.41 -11.49
C TYR A 130 6.93 26.06 -10.16
N LYS A 131 8.09 25.39 -10.13
CA LYS A 131 8.77 25.05 -8.89
C LYS A 131 9.09 26.27 -8.02
N PRO A 132 9.67 27.36 -8.55
CA PRO A 132 9.89 28.56 -7.75
C PRO A 132 8.59 29.19 -7.21
N LYS A 133 7.50 29.13 -8.00
CA LYS A 133 6.18 29.65 -7.57
C LYS A 133 5.60 28.81 -6.45
N ILE A 134 5.74 27.49 -6.54
CA ILE A 134 5.28 26.54 -5.50
C ILE A 134 6.09 26.75 -4.22
N ASP A 135 7.41 26.87 -4.32
CA ASP A 135 8.30 27.07 -3.18
C ASP A 135 7.99 28.42 -2.50
N SER A 136 7.83 29.49 -3.27
CA SER A 136 7.42 30.80 -2.74
C SER A 136 6.05 30.78 -2.06
N ALA A 137 5.07 30.11 -2.65
CA ALA A 137 3.75 29.97 -2.05
C ALA A 137 3.80 29.14 -0.77
N ARG A 138 4.58 28.06 -0.76
CA ARG A 138 4.83 27.24 0.43
C ARG A 138 5.45 28.05 1.55
N ASP A 139 6.52 28.80 1.26
CA ASP A 139 7.21 29.64 2.23
C ASP A 139 6.27 30.72 2.78
N THR A 140 5.47 31.34 1.92
CA THR A 140 4.45 32.29 2.35
C THR A 140 3.46 31.66 3.33
N CYS A 141 2.94 30.47 3.02
CA CYS A 141 2.02 29.75 3.89
C CYS A 141 2.68 29.37 5.22
N LEU A 142 3.89 28.81 5.18
CA LEU A 142 4.62 28.36 6.37
C LEU A 142 5.02 29.51 7.30
N ASN A 143 5.23 30.72 6.76
CA ASN A 143 5.59 31.90 7.53
C ASN A 143 4.38 32.70 8.05
N LEU A 144 3.14 32.25 7.78
CA LEU A 144 1.97 32.86 8.40
C LEU A 144 2.03 32.75 9.93
N PRO A 145 1.83 33.84 10.68
CA PRO A 145 1.98 33.83 12.15
C PRO A 145 1.15 32.74 12.85
N ARG A 146 -0.05 32.45 12.33
CA ARG A 146 -0.91 31.38 12.85
C ARG A 146 -0.31 29.99 12.61
N VAL A 147 0.28 29.74 11.44
CA VAL A 147 0.91 28.46 11.09
C VAL A 147 2.17 28.24 11.91
N VAL A 148 3.01 29.27 12.04
CA VAL A 148 4.23 29.22 12.88
C VAL A 148 3.87 28.93 14.34
N LYS A 149 2.85 29.61 14.87
CA LYS A 149 2.38 29.38 16.25
C LYS A 149 1.85 27.96 16.45
N PHE A 150 1.05 27.47 15.51
CA PHE A 150 0.52 26.10 15.55
C PHE A 150 1.63 25.05 15.45
N ALA A 151 2.58 25.21 14.52
CA ALA A 151 3.68 24.28 14.35
C ALA A 151 4.56 24.18 15.61
N LYS A 152 4.85 25.31 16.26
CA LYS A 152 5.60 25.31 17.54
C LYS A 152 4.84 24.57 18.65
N ALA A 153 3.56 24.88 18.84
CA ALA A 153 2.74 24.22 19.85
C ALA A 153 2.59 22.72 19.59
N PHE A 154 2.41 22.32 18.33
CA PHE A 154 2.29 20.90 17.94
C PHE A 154 3.60 20.12 18.15
N THR A 155 4.75 20.74 17.84
CA THR A 155 6.06 20.12 18.07
C THR A 155 6.34 19.96 19.57
N GLN A 156 6.04 20.97 20.37
CA GLN A 156 6.21 20.93 21.80
C GLN A 156 5.32 19.86 22.46
N ALA A 157 4.04 19.79 22.09
CA ALA A 157 3.13 18.75 22.60
C ALA A 157 3.58 17.33 22.23
N LYS A 158 4.15 17.13 21.02
CA LYS A 158 4.72 15.84 20.65
C LYS A 158 5.96 15.45 21.45
N VAL A 159 6.82 16.42 21.75
CA VAL A 159 8.01 16.19 22.57
C VAL A 159 7.62 15.86 24.01
N GLU A 160 6.68 16.58 24.56
CA GLU A 160 6.15 16.33 25.92
C GLU A 160 5.53 14.94 26.03
N ALA A 161 4.65 14.55 25.09
CA ALA A 161 4.06 13.21 25.07
C ALA A 161 5.10 12.08 24.90
N TYR A 162 6.18 12.34 24.16
CA TYR A 162 7.27 11.36 24.01
C TYR A 162 8.09 11.22 25.30
N ILE A 163 8.37 12.30 25.99
CA ILE A 163 9.05 12.27 27.30
C ILE A 163 8.21 11.50 28.31
N GLU A 164 6.93 11.80 28.40
CA GLU A 164 5.99 11.12 29.30
C GLU A 164 5.95 9.60 29.04
N SER A 165 5.96 9.18 27.76
CA SER A 165 6.00 7.76 27.41
C SER A 165 7.32 7.06 27.84
N ILE A 166 8.44 7.77 27.80
CA ILE A 166 9.74 7.23 28.29
C ILE A 166 9.76 7.15 29.82
N GLU A 167 9.23 8.14 30.50
CA GLU A 167 9.13 8.14 31.97
C GLU A 167 8.29 6.97 32.47
N GLU A 168 7.13 6.70 31.82
CA GLU A 168 6.28 5.54 32.12
C GLU A 168 7.01 4.19 31.86
N GLU A 169 7.81 4.10 30.77
CA GLU A 169 8.60 2.90 30.49
C GLU A 169 9.71 2.67 31.53
N LEU A 170 10.33 3.73 32.04
CA LEU A 170 11.37 3.65 33.06
C LEU A 170 10.80 3.22 34.42
N GLU A 171 9.63 3.75 34.82
CA GLU A 171 8.95 3.35 36.05
C GLU A 171 8.51 1.87 36.07
N GLN A 172 8.34 1.25 34.90
CA GLN A 172 8.02 -0.19 34.79
C GLN A 172 9.26 -1.11 34.89
N LEU A 173 10.46 -0.54 34.88
CA LEU A 173 11.74 -1.27 34.94
C LEU A 173 12.35 -1.29 36.34
N ASP A 174 11.84 -0.49 37.29
CA ASP A 174 12.19 -0.48 38.72
C ASP A 174 11.20 -1.36 39.52
#